data_5473c70914680e59b34b45d63586b98b
#
_entry.id   5473c70914680e59b34b45d63586b98b
#
_cell.length_a   1.000
_cell.length_b   1.000
_cell.length_c   1.000
_cell.angle_alpha   90.00
_cell.angle_beta   90.00
_cell.angle_gamma   90.00
#
_symmetry.space_group_name_H-M   'P 1'
#
loop_
_entity.id
_entity.type
_entity.pdbx_description
1 polymer ?
#
loop_
_entity_poly.entity_id
_entity_poly.type
_entity_poly.pdbx_seq_one_letter_code
_entity_poly.pdbx_strand_id
1 'polypeptide(L)'
;MNISLDGYCDHTLGEPSEELMEYFADMMEDVDLLFYGRVMYQLMFPYWADVARDRSGSPAEIRFAERLVSIDKVVVSRSLETVRSNTTIIRNDPAAELRRLKQQTGKTISVDTVSMLPELMAADLIDEFHLVVHPVMAGSGRHLLDAGSLPENFKLELVETRAFKNGCIALYYRKRNYVA
;
A
#
# COMPACT_ATOMS: atom_id res chain seq x y z
N MET A 1 -3.30 0.27 3.24
CA MET A 1 -3.48 1.74 3.11
C MET A 1 -4.13 2.26 4.38
N ASN A 2 -3.57 3.32 5.00
CA ASN A 2 -4.18 4.02 6.13
C ASN A 2 -5.19 5.05 5.63
N ILE A 3 -6.40 5.05 6.22
CA ILE A 3 -7.48 6.00 5.89
C ILE A 3 -8.18 6.49 7.17
N SER A 4 -8.74 7.71 7.10
CA SER A 4 -9.68 8.23 8.12
C SER A 4 -11.07 7.60 7.96
N LEU A 5 -11.92 7.78 8.95
CA LEU A 5 -13.34 7.34 8.89
C LEU A 5 -14.12 7.98 7.73
N ASP A 6 -13.72 9.17 7.30
CA ASP A 6 -14.29 9.90 6.14
C ASP A 6 -13.52 9.67 4.83
N GLY A 7 -12.62 8.67 4.79
CA GLY A 7 -12.00 8.14 3.56
C GLY A 7 -10.79 8.90 3.02
N TYR A 8 -10.16 9.76 3.81
CA TYR A 8 -8.93 10.45 3.43
C TYR A 8 -7.70 9.60 3.72
N CYS A 9 -6.75 9.59 2.77
CA CYS A 9 -5.46 8.92 2.90
C CYS A 9 -4.41 9.91 3.41
N ASP A 10 -3.93 9.68 4.62
CA ASP A 10 -2.82 10.44 5.18
C ASP A 10 -2.00 9.54 6.11
N HIS A 11 -0.68 9.64 6.01
CA HIS A 11 0.25 8.87 6.84
C HIS A 11 0.38 9.43 8.27
N THR A 12 -0.14 10.63 8.51
CA THR A 12 -0.10 11.29 9.83
C THR A 12 -1.37 11.09 10.66
N LEU A 13 -2.34 10.31 10.14
CA LEU A 13 -3.67 10.16 10.76
C LEU A 13 -3.70 9.40 12.08
N GLY A 14 -2.68 8.64 12.41
CA GLY A 14 -2.74 7.74 13.55
C GLY A 14 -1.62 7.92 14.56
N GLU A 15 -1.92 7.56 15.79
CA GLU A 15 -0.88 7.38 16.80
C GLU A 15 -0.13 6.06 16.54
N PRO A 16 1.21 6.04 16.67
CA PRO A 16 1.97 4.81 16.61
C PRO A 16 1.47 3.78 17.61
N SER A 17 1.33 2.54 17.19
CA SER A 17 0.91 1.43 18.04
C SER A 17 1.76 0.21 17.69
N GLU A 18 2.40 -0.38 18.69
CA GLU A 18 3.21 -1.60 18.51
C GLU A 18 2.40 -2.72 17.88
N GLU A 19 1.16 -2.94 18.37
CA GLU A 19 0.27 -3.96 17.83
C GLU A 19 -0.08 -3.74 16.35
N LEU A 20 -0.24 -2.48 15.93
CA LEU A 20 -0.49 -2.13 14.54
C LEU A 20 0.78 -2.29 13.68
N MET A 21 1.95 -1.97 14.23
CA MET A 21 3.23 -2.19 13.54
C MET A 21 3.55 -3.68 13.39
N GLU A 22 3.25 -4.50 14.38
CA GLU A 22 3.33 -5.97 14.25
C GLU A 22 2.44 -6.46 13.09
N TYR A 23 1.21 -5.97 13.00
CA TYR A 23 0.30 -6.32 11.90
C TYR A 23 0.88 -5.94 10.53
N PHE A 24 1.46 -4.73 10.39
CA PHE A 24 2.10 -4.34 9.14
C PHE A 24 3.35 -5.17 8.84
N ALA A 25 4.15 -5.49 9.83
CA ALA A 25 5.33 -6.32 9.66
C ALA A 25 4.95 -7.75 9.21
N ASP A 26 3.89 -8.34 9.80
CA ASP A 26 3.36 -9.64 9.39
C ASP A 26 2.85 -9.63 7.94
N MET A 27 2.12 -8.57 7.54
CA MET A 27 1.66 -8.41 6.15
C MET A 27 2.82 -8.40 5.14
N MET A 28 3.97 -7.87 5.51
CA MET A 28 5.13 -7.77 4.61
C MET A 28 5.85 -9.10 4.39
N GLU A 29 5.62 -10.13 5.21
CA GLU A 29 6.29 -11.43 5.09
C GLU A 29 6.00 -12.13 3.75
N ASP A 30 4.77 -11.99 3.24
CA ASP A 30 4.33 -12.60 1.98
C ASP A 30 4.48 -11.71 0.75
N VAL A 31 5.03 -10.50 0.91
CA VAL A 31 5.24 -9.56 -0.21
C VAL A 31 6.58 -9.81 -0.89
N ASP A 32 6.58 -10.09 -2.19
CA ASP A 32 7.79 -10.29 -2.98
C ASP A 32 8.21 -9.04 -3.76
N LEU A 33 7.26 -8.15 -4.06
CA LEU A 33 7.50 -6.95 -4.84
C LEU A 33 6.65 -5.78 -4.31
N LEU A 34 7.26 -4.61 -4.23
CA LEU A 34 6.59 -3.35 -3.92
C LEU A 34 6.41 -2.53 -5.20
N PHE A 35 5.17 -2.23 -5.55
CA PHE A 35 4.83 -1.42 -6.72
C PHE A 35 4.34 -0.03 -6.26
N TYR A 36 5.23 0.95 -6.35
CA TYR A 36 5.03 2.28 -5.79
C TYR A 36 4.68 3.34 -6.82
N GLY A 37 3.78 4.27 -6.44
CA GLY A 37 3.80 5.62 -7.01
C GLY A 37 4.99 6.43 -6.45
N ARG A 38 5.48 7.40 -7.24
CA ARG A 38 6.62 8.25 -6.85
C ARG A 38 6.48 8.86 -5.46
N VAL A 39 5.33 9.46 -5.17
CA VAL A 39 5.11 10.17 -3.89
C VAL A 39 5.22 9.18 -2.73
N MET A 40 4.61 8.01 -2.84
CA MET A 40 4.65 6.99 -1.80
C MET A 40 6.07 6.45 -1.59
N TYR A 41 6.81 6.19 -2.67
CA TYR A 41 8.21 5.78 -2.58
C TYR A 41 9.07 6.82 -1.84
N GLN A 42 8.93 8.10 -2.20
CA GLN A 42 9.68 9.19 -1.57
C GLN A 42 9.31 9.42 -0.11
N LEU A 43 8.07 9.11 0.27
CA LEU A 43 7.59 9.20 1.64
C LEU A 43 8.12 8.03 2.50
N MET A 44 7.93 6.82 2.01
CA MET A 44 8.17 5.60 2.79
C MET A 44 9.64 5.21 2.84
N PHE A 45 10.29 5.16 1.67
CA PHE A 45 11.57 4.48 1.56
C PHE A 45 12.71 5.16 2.33
N PRO A 46 12.92 6.49 2.29
CA PRO A 46 14.02 7.13 3.02
C PRO A 46 13.92 6.90 4.53
N TYR A 47 12.73 7.12 5.09
CA TYR A 47 12.49 6.95 6.53
C TYR A 47 12.77 5.52 7.00
N TRP A 48 12.14 4.54 6.35
CA TRP A 48 12.29 3.14 6.74
C TRP A 48 13.68 2.58 6.43
N ALA A 49 14.38 3.11 5.42
CA ALA A 49 15.77 2.76 5.17
C ALA A 49 16.71 3.25 6.29
N ASP A 50 16.41 4.41 6.88
CA ASP A 50 17.15 4.91 8.03
C ASP A 50 16.83 4.09 9.30
N VAL A 51 15.56 3.76 9.54
CA VAL A 51 15.16 2.86 10.64
C VAL A 51 15.87 1.51 10.54
N ALA A 52 15.92 0.90 9.35
CA ALA A 52 16.59 -0.39 9.14
C ALA A 52 18.11 -0.31 9.36
N ARG A 53 18.75 0.77 8.85
CA ARG A 53 20.20 0.97 9.00
C ARG A 53 20.61 1.18 10.45
N ASP A 54 19.89 2.07 11.13
CA ASP A 54 20.24 2.53 12.48
C ASP A 54 19.62 1.65 13.57
N ARG A 55 18.74 0.71 13.18
CA ARG A 55 17.93 -0.16 14.05
C ARG A 55 17.20 0.67 15.12
N SER A 56 16.71 1.84 14.72
CA SER A 56 16.01 2.80 15.57
C SER A 56 14.51 2.55 15.54
N GLY A 57 13.91 2.33 16.70
CA GLY A 57 12.49 2.06 16.83
C GLY A 57 12.18 0.79 17.60
N SER A 58 10.91 0.41 17.63
CA SER A 58 10.47 -0.83 18.26
C SER A 58 10.90 -2.07 17.47
N PRO A 59 10.86 -3.28 18.06
CA PRO A 59 11.15 -4.52 17.35
C PRO A 59 10.29 -4.71 16.10
N ALA A 60 9.02 -4.35 16.14
CA ALA A 60 8.12 -4.46 14.99
C ALA A 60 8.47 -3.46 13.87
N GLU A 61 8.83 -2.22 14.23
CA GLU A 61 9.29 -1.21 13.26
C GLU A 61 10.59 -1.64 12.58
N ILE A 62 11.55 -2.17 13.33
CA ILE A 62 12.81 -2.67 12.76
C ILE A 62 12.55 -3.83 11.81
N ARG A 63 11.72 -4.82 12.21
CA ARG A 63 11.34 -5.96 11.35
C ARG A 63 10.65 -5.49 10.06
N PHE A 64 9.70 -4.58 10.16
CA PHE A 64 9.02 -3.97 9.00
C PHE A 64 10.03 -3.26 8.08
N ALA A 65 10.91 -2.44 8.65
CA ALA A 65 11.89 -1.66 7.91
C ALA A 65 12.91 -2.55 7.18
N GLU A 66 13.47 -3.57 7.85
CA GLU A 66 14.39 -4.53 7.27
C GLU A 66 13.73 -5.29 6.10
N ARG A 67 12.47 -5.72 6.29
CA ARG A 67 11.72 -6.40 5.24
C ARG A 67 11.44 -5.46 4.06
N LEU A 68 10.94 -4.25 4.30
CA LEU A 68 10.67 -3.26 3.25
C LEU A 68 11.93 -2.94 2.43
N VAL A 69 13.08 -2.80 3.08
CA VAL A 69 14.35 -2.53 2.38
C VAL A 69 14.79 -3.71 1.52
N SER A 70 14.59 -4.94 1.98
CA SER A 70 15.04 -6.16 1.28
C SER A 70 14.23 -6.51 0.04
N ILE A 71 12.93 -6.16 -0.02
CA ILE A 71 12.03 -6.48 -1.13
C ILE A 71 12.42 -5.67 -2.37
N ASP A 72 12.32 -6.28 -3.57
CA ASP A 72 12.48 -5.58 -4.84
C ASP A 72 11.33 -4.57 -5.06
N LYS A 73 11.66 -3.46 -5.72
CA LYS A 73 10.73 -2.35 -5.91
C LYS A 73 10.61 -1.93 -7.37
N VAL A 74 9.39 -1.62 -7.78
CA VAL A 74 9.10 -0.91 -9.02
C VAL A 74 8.46 0.43 -8.66
N VAL A 75 9.01 1.51 -9.18
CA VAL A 75 8.51 2.87 -8.95
C VAL A 75 8.05 3.47 -10.26
N VAL A 76 6.77 3.84 -10.30
CA VAL A 76 6.21 4.57 -11.46
C VAL A 76 6.48 6.05 -11.31
N SER A 77 7.33 6.59 -12.18
CA SER A 77 7.66 8.02 -12.14
C SER A 77 8.24 8.53 -13.45
N ARG A 78 7.75 9.67 -13.92
CA ARG A 78 8.33 10.39 -15.06
C ARG A 78 9.51 11.28 -14.69
N SER A 79 9.59 11.74 -13.43
CA SER A 79 10.54 12.74 -12.96
C SER A 79 11.61 12.24 -12.01
N LEU A 80 11.46 11.04 -11.44
CA LEU A 80 12.47 10.49 -10.55
C LEU A 80 13.68 10.03 -11.36
N GLU A 81 14.87 10.54 -11.05
CA GLU A 81 16.10 10.27 -11.81
C GLU A 81 16.89 9.13 -11.20
N THR A 82 16.94 9.08 -9.89
CA THR A 82 17.75 8.10 -9.14
C THR A 82 16.91 7.35 -8.13
N VAL A 83 17.25 6.09 -7.93
CA VAL A 83 16.70 5.21 -6.91
C VAL A 83 17.82 4.42 -6.27
N ARG A 84 17.53 3.80 -5.14
CA ARG A 84 18.48 2.88 -4.50
C ARG A 84 18.53 1.53 -5.23
N SER A 85 19.52 0.69 -4.88
CA SER A 85 19.61 -0.70 -5.35
C SER A 85 18.29 -1.44 -5.15
N ASN A 86 18.02 -2.50 -5.83
CA ASN A 86 16.77 -3.26 -5.84
C ASN A 86 15.50 -2.43 -6.15
N THR A 87 15.64 -1.33 -6.89
CA THR A 87 14.51 -0.50 -7.32
C THR A 87 14.62 -0.21 -8.81
N THR A 88 13.56 -0.48 -9.55
CA THR A 88 13.44 -0.20 -10.98
C THR A 88 12.47 0.96 -11.20
N ILE A 89 12.82 1.92 -12.05
CA ILE A 89 11.90 3.00 -12.43
C ILE A 89 11.23 2.64 -13.75
N ILE A 90 9.89 2.72 -13.78
CA ILE A 90 9.13 2.67 -15.02
C ILE A 90 8.55 4.05 -15.33
N ARG A 91 8.54 4.42 -16.62
CA ARG A 91 8.19 5.78 -17.06
C ARG A 91 6.78 5.90 -17.60
N ASN A 92 6.25 4.82 -18.14
CA ASN A 92 4.99 4.80 -18.87
C ASN A 92 4.21 3.53 -18.52
N ASP A 93 2.91 3.55 -18.79
CA ASP A 93 1.99 2.42 -18.73
C ASP A 93 2.11 1.53 -17.47
N PRO A 94 1.71 2.05 -16.29
CA PRO A 94 1.77 1.28 -15.05
C PRO A 94 0.89 0.02 -15.10
N ALA A 95 -0.21 0.06 -15.86
CA ALA A 95 -1.12 -1.08 -15.95
C ALA A 95 -0.50 -2.23 -16.77
N ALA A 96 0.17 -1.93 -17.89
CA ALA A 96 0.89 -2.95 -18.66
C ALA A 96 2.02 -3.57 -17.85
N GLU A 97 2.78 -2.76 -17.12
CA GLU A 97 3.88 -3.28 -16.30
C GLU A 97 3.38 -4.14 -15.13
N LEU A 98 2.35 -3.70 -14.41
CA LEU A 98 1.78 -4.51 -13.33
C LEU A 98 1.20 -5.82 -13.86
N ARG A 99 0.54 -5.81 -15.04
CA ARG A 99 0.05 -7.04 -15.70
C ARG A 99 1.19 -7.99 -16.03
N ARG A 100 2.30 -7.48 -16.55
CA ARG A 100 3.50 -8.28 -16.85
C ARG A 100 4.11 -8.90 -15.58
N LEU A 101 4.19 -8.13 -14.51
CA LEU A 101 4.71 -8.59 -13.21
C LEU A 101 3.82 -9.67 -12.60
N LYS A 102 2.49 -9.53 -12.68
CA LYS A 102 1.52 -10.53 -12.19
C LYS A 102 1.59 -11.87 -12.93
N GLN A 103 2.16 -11.92 -14.13
CA GLN A 103 2.38 -13.17 -14.88
C GLN A 103 3.64 -13.92 -14.45
N GLN A 104 4.50 -13.31 -13.65
CA GLN A 104 5.71 -13.95 -13.14
C GLN A 104 5.38 -14.84 -11.94
N THR A 105 6.24 -15.83 -11.70
CA THR A 105 6.14 -16.67 -10.50
C THR A 105 6.49 -15.81 -9.28
N GLY A 106 5.64 -15.81 -8.28
CA GLY A 106 5.84 -15.04 -7.06
C GLY A 106 4.65 -15.20 -6.13
N LYS A 107 4.69 -14.49 -4.99
CA LYS A 107 3.62 -14.50 -4.00
C LYS A 107 2.71 -13.29 -4.19
N THR A 108 3.06 -12.20 -3.53
CA THR A 108 2.21 -11.00 -3.48
C THR A 108 2.97 -9.78 -3.99
N ILE A 109 2.32 -8.99 -4.84
CA ILE A 109 2.75 -7.63 -5.22
C ILE A 109 1.96 -6.63 -4.38
N SER A 110 2.62 -5.90 -3.48
CA SER A 110 1.99 -4.79 -2.79
C SER A 110 1.95 -3.56 -3.68
N VAL A 111 0.76 -3.03 -3.91
CA VAL A 111 0.53 -1.85 -4.77
C VAL A 111 0.25 -0.64 -3.88
N ASP A 112 1.26 0.23 -3.74
CA ASP A 112 1.23 1.37 -2.83
C ASP A 112 1.16 2.68 -3.60
N THR A 113 -0.05 3.03 -4.01
CA THR A 113 -0.35 4.25 -4.75
C THR A 113 -1.81 4.67 -4.56
N VAL A 114 -2.06 5.96 -4.51
CA VAL A 114 -3.42 6.52 -4.57
C VAL A 114 -3.74 7.01 -6.00
N SER A 115 -2.77 7.67 -6.65
CA SER A 115 -3.01 8.32 -7.95
C SER A 115 -3.27 7.37 -9.11
N MET A 116 -2.70 6.18 -9.09
CA MET A 116 -2.88 5.18 -10.14
C MET A 116 -3.95 4.15 -9.80
N LEU A 117 -4.47 4.17 -8.57
CA LEU A 117 -5.43 3.16 -8.10
C LEU A 117 -6.66 3.02 -9.01
N PRO A 118 -7.32 4.13 -9.46
CA PRO A 118 -8.47 4.01 -10.35
C PRO A 118 -8.14 3.32 -11.68
N GLU A 119 -7.01 3.66 -12.29
CA GLU A 119 -6.53 3.05 -13.54
C GLU A 119 -6.27 1.55 -13.36
N LEU A 120 -5.58 1.17 -12.30
CA LEU A 120 -5.25 -0.22 -12.00
C LEU A 120 -6.50 -1.05 -11.66
N MET A 121 -7.48 -0.47 -10.97
CA MET A 121 -8.78 -1.09 -10.70
C MET A 121 -9.58 -1.28 -11.98
N ALA A 122 -9.65 -0.26 -12.86
CA ALA A 122 -10.33 -0.34 -14.15
C ALA A 122 -9.69 -1.39 -15.09
N ALA A 123 -8.38 -1.58 -14.98
CA ALA A 123 -7.62 -2.60 -15.73
C ALA A 123 -7.71 -4.01 -15.12
N ASP A 124 -8.48 -4.18 -14.04
CA ASP A 124 -8.66 -5.45 -13.33
C ASP A 124 -7.37 -6.04 -12.75
N LEU A 125 -6.51 -5.17 -12.19
CA LEU A 125 -5.19 -5.55 -11.70
C LEU A 125 -5.08 -5.58 -10.17
N ILE A 126 -6.11 -5.15 -9.46
CA ILE A 126 -6.16 -5.18 -7.99
C ILE A 126 -7.11 -6.28 -7.53
N ASP A 127 -6.57 -7.25 -6.82
CA ASP A 127 -7.30 -8.43 -6.35
C ASP A 127 -7.80 -8.26 -4.90
N GLU A 128 -7.00 -7.56 -4.08
CA GLU A 128 -7.20 -7.48 -2.64
C GLU A 128 -6.98 -6.04 -2.13
N PHE A 129 -7.67 -5.69 -1.05
CA PHE A 129 -7.58 -4.39 -0.39
C PHE A 129 -7.35 -4.58 1.10
N HIS A 130 -6.23 -4.07 1.59
CA HIS A 130 -5.91 -4.00 3.01
C HIS A 130 -6.00 -2.54 3.46
N LEU A 131 -7.05 -2.20 4.18
CA LEU A 131 -7.33 -0.86 4.69
C LEU A 131 -7.20 -0.85 6.20
N VAL A 132 -6.52 0.15 6.74
CA VAL A 132 -6.53 0.43 8.17
C VAL A 132 -7.27 1.73 8.38
N VAL A 133 -8.44 1.63 8.99
CA VAL A 133 -9.31 2.77 9.30
C VAL A 133 -8.90 3.30 10.67
N HIS A 134 -8.44 4.54 10.71
CA HIS A 134 -8.10 5.25 11.93
C HIS A 134 -9.35 5.93 12.53
N PRO A 135 -9.51 5.97 13.87
CA PRO A 135 -10.66 6.56 14.53
C PRO A 135 -10.61 8.09 14.52
N VAL A 136 -10.52 8.68 13.34
CA VAL A 136 -10.39 10.13 13.11
C VAL A 136 -11.22 10.55 11.90
N MET A 137 -11.80 11.76 11.97
CA MET A 137 -12.40 12.45 10.83
C MET A 137 -11.43 13.52 10.37
N ALA A 138 -10.87 13.38 9.18
CA ALA A 138 -9.83 14.28 8.66
C ALA A 138 -10.44 15.58 8.10
N GLY A 139 -11.63 15.51 7.50
CA GLY A 139 -12.35 16.66 6.93
C GLY A 139 -11.74 17.27 5.68
N SER A 140 -10.49 16.98 5.39
CA SER A 140 -9.78 17.45 4.18
C SER A 140 -8.58 16.56 3.88
N GLY A 141 -8.07 16.61 2.65
CA GLY A 141 -6.92 15.82 2.21
C GLY A 141 -7.22 15.09 0.90
N ARG A 142 -6.52 13.99 0.66
CA ARG A 142 -6.70 13.17 -0.52
C ARG A 142 -7.56 11.96 -0.22
N HIS A 143 -8.65 11.78 -0.94
CA HIS A 143 -9.44 10.56 -0.86
C HIS A 143 -8.71 9.37 -1.47
N LEU A 144 -9.02 8.16 -0.99
CA LEU A 144 -8.57 6.91 -1.59
C LEU A 144 -9.01 6.81 -3.06
N LEU A 145 -10.25 7.22 -3.33
CA LEU A 145 -10.83 7.32 -4.66
C LEU A 145 -11.61 8.62 -4.76
N ASP A 146 -11.34 9.39 -5.80
CA ASP A 146 -12.11 10.60 -6.11
C ASP A 146 -13.48 10.23 -6.67
N ALA A 147 -14.48 11.09 -6.48
CA ALA A 147 -15.83 10.89 -7.00
C ALA A 147 -15.80 10.73 -8.53
N GLY A 148 -16.44 9.67 -9.03
CA GLY A 148 -16.47 9.36 -10.46
C GLY A 148 -15.19 8.76 -11.04
N SER A 149 -14.21 8.43 -10.21
CA SER A 149 -12.95 7.82 -10.66
C SER A 149 -13.11 6.37 -11.13
N LEU A 150 -14.19 5.70 -10.76
CA LEU A 150 -14.54 4.36 -11.22
C LEU A 150 -15.77 4.44 -12.14
N PRO A 151 -15.79 3.70 -13.27
CA PRO A 151 -16.91 3.70 -14.21
C PRO A 151 -18.18 3.03 -13.65
N GLU A 152 -18.01 2.08 -12.74
CA GLU A 152 -19.07 1.27 -12.13
C GLU A 152 -18.78 0.98 -10.66
N ASN A 153 -19.77 0.44 -9.95
CA ASN A 153 -19.60 -0.03 -8.59
C ASN A 153 -18.62 -1.21 -8.52
N PHE A 154 -17.53 -1.02 -7.82
CA PHE A 154 -16.56 -2.08 -7.56
C PHE A 154 -16.95 -2.82 -6.28
N LYS A 155 -17.45 -4.05 -6.42
CA LYS A 155 -17.93 -4.82 -5.26
C LYS A 155 -16.81 -5.64 -4.64
N LEU A 156 -16.76 -5.58 -3.32
CA LEU A 156 -15.79 -6.27 -2.49
C LEU A 156 -16.48 -7.28 -1.58
N GLU A 157 -15.76 -8.33 -1.22
CA GLU A 157 -16.13 -9.31 -0.22
C GLU A 157 -15.20 -9.17 0.98
N LEU A 158 -15.76 -9.01 2.17
CA LEU A 158 -14.99 -8.93 3.41
C LEU A 158 -14.42 -10.33 3.72
N VAL A 159 -13.10 -10.41 3.85
CA VAL A 159 -12.38 -11.64 4.20
C VAL A 159 -12.08 -11.67 5.69
N GLU A 160 -11.55 -10.56 6.22
CA GLU A 160 -11.14 -10.47 7.62
C GLU A 160 -11.27 -9.04 8.15
N THR A 161 -11.49 -8.93 9.45
CA THR A 161 -11.41 -7.66 10.19
C THR A 161 -10.68 -7.86 11.49
N ARG A 162 -9.83 -6.89 11.86
CA ARG A 162 -9.11 -6.89 13.13
C ARG A 162 -9.21 -5.50 13.77
N ALA A 163 -9.73 -5.46 15.01
CA ALA A 163 -9.72 -4.25 15.82
C ALA A 163 -8.45 -4.21 16.69
N PHE A 164 -7.87 -3.02 16.82
CA PHE A 164 -6.68 -2.75 17.63
C PHE A 164 -7.02 -1.93 18.86
N LYS A 165 -6.19 -2.02 19.89
CA LYS A 165 -6.40 -1.31 21.18
C LYS A 165 -6.43 0.21 21.04
N ASN A 166 -5.74 0.76 20.05
CA ASN A 166 -5.74 2.19 19.72
C ASN A 166 -7.00 2.64 18.96
N GLY A 167 -7.98 1.76 18.76
CA GLY A 167 -9.23 2.06 18.06
C GLY A 167 -9.18 1.93 16.54
N CYS A 168 -8.03 1.64 15.96
CA CYS A 168 -7.93 1.32 14.53
C CYS A 168 -8.61 0.01 14.19
N ILE A 169 -9.10 -0.10 12.94
CA ILE A 169 -9.69 -1.34 12.41
C ILE A 169 -9.00 -1.66 11.09
N ALA A 170 -8.34 -2.82 11.02
CA ALA A 170 -7.90 -3.37 9.73
C ALA A 170 -9.05 -4.12 9.06
N LEU A 171 -9.20 -3.86 7.78
CA LEU A 171 -10.19 -4.46 6.90
C LEU A 171 -9.45 -5.11 5.73
N TYR A 172 -9.66 -6.41 5.55
CA TYR A 172 -9.18 -7.14 4.41
C TYR A 172 -10.34 -7.52 3.52
N TYR A 173 -10.32 -7.03 2.28
CA TYR A 173 -11.32 -7.32 1.27
C TYR A 173 -10.68 -7.98 0.05
N ARG A 174 -11.45 -8.85 -0.61
CA ARG A 174 -11.18 -9.34 -1.97
C ARG A 174 -12.15 -8.72 -2.97
N LYS A 175 -11.68 -8.57 -4.20
CA LYS A 175 -12.55 -8.27 -5.31
C LYS A 175 -13.56 -9.42 -5.46
N ARG A 176 -14.85 -9.07 -5.55
CA ARG A 176 -15.89 -10.04 -5.80
C ARG A 176 -15.95 -10.37 -7.30
N ASN A 177 -15.49 -11.56 -7.67
CA ASN A 177 -15.66 -12.04 -9.02
C ASN A 177 -17.14 -12.36 -9.26
N TYR A 178 -17.78 -11.67 -10.20
CA TYR A 178 -19.07 -12.10 -10.69
C TYR A 178 -18.86 -13.33 -11.58
N VAL A 179 -19.32 -14.48 -11.10
CA VAL A 179 -19.65 -15.57 -12.01
C VAL A 179 -20.95 -15.13 -12.69
N ALA A 180 -20.88 -14.75 -13.96
CA ALA A 180 -22.04 -14.41 -14.79
C ALA A 180 -22.86 -15.65 -15.03
#